data_86a61e0b71dfcf47c2527915a5542cab
#
_entry.id   86a61e0b71dfcf47c2527915a5542cab
#
_cell.length_a   1.000
_cell.length_b   1.000
_cell.length_c   1.000
_cell.angle_alpha   90.00
_cell.angle_beta   90.00
_cell.angle_gamma   90.00
#
_symmetry.space_group_name_H-M   'P 1'
#
loop_
_entity.id
_entity.type
_entity.pdbx_description
1 polymer ?
#
loop_
_entity_poly.entity_id
_entity_poly.type
_entity_poly.pdbx_seq_one_letter_code
_entity_poly.pdbx_strand_id
1 'polypeptide(L)'
;KSAIKGKGKMMVVTSSRLATIRYYHAVKAYMQEKGYDDLEILVAFSGTVVDPAEEGIEYTEPSMNIGHDGNRVKESQTRKYFHDHGSILIVADKYQTGFDEPLLHTLVIDKKLRDIKAVQTICRVNRIHPDKEDTLVLDFVNDPEDIQEAFQKYYNEVALTEQINTDLIYKTQAELHDFGIYTLEDIERAAAIEFGNLPKNNIQGKMVLALKPAVLQYEALDDENKQYQFRRKVRSFCKWYSYITQIARMFDVELHKEYVFLKYLSHLLTAKKI
;
A
#
# COMPACT_ATOMS: atom_id res chain seq x y z
N LYS A 1 -2.00 9.90 11.81
CA LYS A 1 -0.77 10.75 11.78
C LYS A 1 0.54 9.95 11.94
N SER A 2 0.53 8.74 12.48
CA SER A 2 1.76 7.94 12.67
C SER A 2 2.19 7.13 11.42
N ALA A 3 1.25 6.81 10.54
CA ALA A 3 1.52 5.99 9.36
C ALA A 3 2.55 6.64 8.43
N ILE A 4 3.48 5.82 7.93
CA ILE A 4 4.55 6.25 7.01
C ILE A 4 5.32 7.47 7.59
N LYS A 5 5.71 7.40 8.87
CA LYS A 5 6.41 8.49 9.58
C LYS A 5 5.69 9.85 9.47
N GLY A 6 4.37 9.84 9.55
CA GLY A 6 3.54 11.05 9.46
C GLY A 6 3.16 11.49 8.03
N LYS A 7 3.61 10.78 6.99
CA LYS A 7 3.33 11.10 5.58
C LYS A 7 2.20 10.31 4.96
N GLY A 8 1.58 9.39 5.74
CA GLY A 8 0.48 8.56 5.25
C GLY A 8 -0.72 9.40 4.82
N LYS A 9 -1.23 9.11 3.63
CA LYS A 9 -2.38 9.78 3.02
C LYS A 9 -3.63 8.91 3.08
N MET A 10 -4.79 9.55 3.02
CA MET A 10 -6.10 8.91 3.04
C MET A 10 -6.88 9.22 1.78
N MET A 11 -7.61 8.24 1.25
CA MET A 11 -8.63 8.44 0.23
C MET A 11 -9.99 8.00 0.75
N VAL A 12 -11.03 8.80 0.50
CA VAL A 12 -12.42 8.50 0.82
C VAL A 12 -13.17 8.34 -0.50
N VAL A 13 -13.71 7.15 -0.76
CA VAL A 13 -14.48 6.84 -1.97
C VAL A 13 -15.96 6.92 -1.63
N THR A 14 -16.65 7.87 -2.24
CA THR A 14 -18.06 8.15 -1.97
C THR A 14 -18.99 7.66 -3.09
N SER A 15 -20.25 7.47 -2.76
CA SER A 15 -21.26 6.95 -3.67
C SER A 15 -21.64 7.91 -4.80
N SER A 16 -21.44 9.22 -4.61
CA SER A 16 -21.81 10.24 -5.60
C SER A 16 -21.00 11.53 -5.43
N ARG A 17 -21.03 12.38 -6.44
CA ARG A 17 -20.40 13.72 -6.39
C ARG A 17 -21.02 14.60 -5.29
N LEU A 18 -22.32 14.52 -5.05
CA LEU A 18 -22.98 15.21 -3.95
C LEU A 18 -22.52 14.69 -2.59
N ALA A 19 -22.37 13.37 -2.44
CA ALA A 19 -21.79 12.78 -1.25
C ALA A 19 -20.37 13.30 -1.00
N THR A 20 -19.52 13.42 -2.07
CA THR A 20 -18.17 14.00 -1.96
C THR A 20 -18.20 15.39 -1.32
N ILE A 21 -19.10 16.26 -1.77
CA ILE A 21 -19.25 17.63 -1.24
C ILE A 21 -19.64 17.61 0.23
N ARG A 22 -20.64 16.81 0.59
CA ARG A 22 -21.12 16.69 1.98
C ARG A 22 -20.06 16.11 2.91
N TYR A 23 -19.33 15.10 2.46
CA TYR A 23 -18.18 14.56 3.20
C TYR A 23 -17.10 15.62 3.41
N TYR A 24 -16.78 16.41 2.37
CA TYR A 24 -15.80 17.49 2.47
C TYR A 24 -16.18 18.49 3.55
N HIS A 25 -17.42 19.00 3.54
CA HIS A 25 -17.87 19.96 4.53
C HIS A 25 -17.90 19.37 5.96
N ALA A 26 -18.38 18.14 6.10
CA ALA A 26 -18.43 17.45 7.39
C ALA A 26 -17.03 17.19 7.97
N VAL A 27 -16.10 16.70 7.14
CA VAL A 27 -14.70 16.43 7.57
C VAL A 27 -13.99 17.74 7.90
N LYS A 28 -14.18 18.79 7.10
CA LYS A 28 -13.59 20.11 7.34
C LYS A 28 -14.09 20.72 8.64
N ALA A 29 -15.41 20.65 8.92
CA ALA A 29 -15.99 21.11 10.17
C ALA A 29 -15.44 20.34 11.38
N TYR A 30 -15.33 19.02 11.27
CA TYR A 30 -14.76 18.17 12.31
C TYR A 30 -13.28 18.51 12.57
N MET A 31 -12.51 18.73 11.52
CA MET A 31 -11.09 19.12 11.66
C MET A 31 -10.95 20.44 12.39
N GLN A 32 -11.79 21.43 12.07
CA GLN A 32 -11.81 22.73 12.76
C GLN A 32 -12.18 22.56 14.24
N GLU A 33 -13.23 21.76 14.55
CA GLU A 33 -13.63 21.46 15.93
C GLU A 33 -12.49 20.82 16.74
N LYS A 34 -11.69 19.95 16.11
CA LYS A 34 -10.59 19.22 16.77
C LYS A 34 -9.23 19.92 16.69
N GLY A 35 -9.14 21.06 16.02
CA GLY A 35 -7.87 21.80 15.85
C GLY A 35 -6.85 21.03 14.99
N TYR A 36 -7.30 20.34 13.94
CA TYR A 36 -6.42 19.64 13.00
C TYR A 36 -6.05 20.57 11.82
N ASP A 37 -5.22 21.57 12.11
CA ASP A 37 -4.85 22.60 11.14
C ASP A 37 -3.73 22.13 10.16
N ASP A 38 -3.08 21.02 10.46
CA ASP A 38 -1.97 20.42 9.69
C ASP A 38 -2.41 19.43 8.60
N LEU A 39 -3.71 19.22 8.43
CA LEU A 39 -4.25 18.30 7.42
C LEU A 39 -4.92 19.09 6.29
N GLU A 40 -4.58 18.75 5.06
CA GLU A 40 -5.16 19.34 3.87
C GLU A 40 -6.11 18.38 3.18
N ILE A 41 -7.35 18.84 2.94
CA ILE A 41 -8.41 18.06 2.29
C ILE A 41 -8.58 18.55 0.87
N LEU A 42 -8.64 17.62 -0.07
CA LEU A 42 -8.98 17.85 -1.47
C LEU A 42 -10.17 16.99 -1.87
N VAL A 43 -10.88 17.42 -2.89
CA VAL A 43 -11.92 16.63 -3.56
C VAL A 43 -11.53 16.33 -4.99
N ALA A 44 -12.07 15.23 -5.55
CA ALA A 44 -11.90 14.92 -6.96
C ALA A 44 -13.20 14.36 -7.53
N PHE A 45 -13.82 15.13 -8.42
CA PHE A 45 -15.01 14.76 -9.18
C PHE A 45 -15.05 15.56 -10.49
N SER A 46 -15.88 15.12 -11.45
CA SER A 46 -15.99 15.81 -12.75
C SER A 46 -17.29 16.60 -12.84
N GLY A 47 -17.23 17.76 -13.52
CA GLY A 47 -18.38 18.64 -13.79
C GLY A 47 -18.82 19.46 -12.59
N THR A 48 -20.02 20.02 -12.72
CA THR A 48 -20.65 20.87 -11.70
C THR A 48 -21.69 20.08 -10.91
N VAL A 49 -21.81 20.39 -9.62
CA VAL A 49 -22.79 19.80 -8.71
C VAL A 49 -23.48 20.91 -7.92
N VAL A 50 -24.79 20.78 -7.75
CA VAL A 50 -25.60 21.65 -6.88
C VAL A 50 -26.08 20.78 -5.72
N ASP A 51 -25.90 21.24 -4.49
CA ASP A 51 -26.58 20.61 -3.34
C ASP A 51 -27.99 21.20 -3.20
N PRO A 52 -29.07 20.37 -3.30
CA PRO A 52 -30.42 20.86 -3.14
C PRO A 52 -30.73 21.52 -1.79
N ALA A 53 -29.89 21.28 -0.78
CA ALA A 53 -29.99 21.89 0.53
C ALA A 53 -29.40 23.31 0.59
N GLU A 54 -28.64 23.71 -0.45
CA GLU A 54 -27.91 24.99 -0.51
C GLU A 54 -28.27 25.70 -1.83
N GLU A 55 -29.36 26.48 -1.81
CA GLU A 55 -29.86 27.12 -3.02
C GLU A 55 -28.84 28.06 -3.66
N GLY A 56 -28.62 27.86 -4.98
CA GLY A 56 -27.81 28.76 -5.83
C GLY A 56 -26.29 28.54 -5.72
N ILE A 57 -25.81 27.55 -4.96
CA ILE A 57 -24.38 27.26 -4.87
C ILE A 57 -24.02 26.13 -5.83
N GLU A 58 -23.12 26.46 -6.77
CA GLU A 58 -22.53 25.51 -7.69
C GLU A 58 -21.12 25.11 -7.24
N TYR A 59 -20.90 23.81 -7.12
CA TYR A 59 -19.61 23.23 -6.72
C TYR A 59 -18.91 22.61 -7.91
N THR A 60 -17.64 22.97 -8.09
CA THR A 60 -16.71 22.31 -9.01
C THR A 60 -15.47 21.88 -8.26
N GLU A 61 -14.72 20.93 -8.78
CA GLU A 61 -13.46 20.51 -8.16
C GLU A 61 -12.54 21.71 -7.88
N PRO A 62 -12.25 22.64 -8.85
CA PRO A 62 -11.42 23.80 -8.58
C PRO A 62 -12.02 24.81 -7.62
N SER A 63 -13.36 24.88 -7.48
CA SER A 63 -13.97 25.84 -6.52
C SER A 63 -13.82 25.35 -5.08
N MET A 64 -13.69 24.05 -4.87
CA MET A 64 -13.55 23.44 -3.54
C MET A 64 -12.08 23.25 -3.12
N ASN A 65 -11.18 23.01 -4.08
CA ASN A 65 -9.77 22.81 -3.82
C ASN A 65 -9.03 24.13 -3.79
N ILE A 66 -8.88 24.69 -2.60
CA ILE A 66 -8.10 25.91 -2.36
C ILE A 66 -6.78 25.49 -1.70
N GLY A 67 -5.66 25.79 -2.33
CA GLY A 67 -4.35 25.50 -1.81
C GLY A 67 -3.97 26.37 -0.62
N HIS A 68 -2.89 26.01 0.06
CA HIS A 68 -2.34 26.76 1.20
C HIS A 68 -1.90 28.19 0.82
N ASP A 69 -1.68 28.46 -0.46
CA ASP A 69 -1.37 29.79 -1.03
C ASP A 69 -2.65 30.63 -1.30
N GLY A 70 -3.83 30.09 -0.98
CA GLY A 70 -5.14 30.71 -1.20
C GLY A 70 -5.62 30.62 -2.66
N ASN A 71 -4.86 30.02 -3.57
CA ASN A 71 -5.23 29.87 -4.97
C ASN A 71 -6.03 28.59 -5.23
N ARG A 72 -6.87 28.63 -6.26
CA ARG A 72 -7.61 27.44 -6.70
C ARG A 72 -6.68 26.42 -7.35
N VAL A 73 -6.74 25.18 -6.91
CA VAL A 73 -6.03 24.06 -7.55
C VAL A 73 -6.81 23.64 -8.80
N LYS A 74 -6.18 23.74 -9.96
CA LYS A 74 -6.80 23.31 -11.23
C LYS A 74 -7.01 21.80 -11.23
N GLU A 75 -8.07 21.34 -11.87
CA GLU A 75 -8.41 19.92 -11.98
C GLU A 75 -7.25 19.06 -12.51
N SER A 76 -6.49 19.55 -13.49
CA SER A 76 -5.31 18.88 -14.03
C SER A 76 -4.14 18.80 -13.04
N GLN A 77 -4.15 19.60 -11.98
CA GLN A 77 -3.09 19.70 -10.98
C GLN A 77 -3.46 19.01 -9.67
N THR A 78 -4.73 18.63 -9.46
CA THR A 78 -5.22 18.03 -8.20
C THR A 78 -4.38 16.84 -7.77
N ARG A 79 -4.02 15.94 -8.70
CA ARG A 79 -3.20 14.76 -8.39
C ARG A 79 -1.82 15.16 -7.87
N LYS A 80 -1.13 16.07 -8.55
CA LYS A 80 0.20 16.53 -8.14
C LYS A 80 0.13 17.29 -6.83
N TYR A 81 -0.83 18.17 -6.70
CA TYR A 81 -1.03 18.93 -5.47
C TYR A 81 -1.32 18.03 -4.28
N PHE A 82 -2.16 16.97 -4.46
CA PHE A 82 -2.39 15.97 -3.43
C PHE A 82 -1.11 15.23 -3.06
N HIS A 83 -0.29 14.85 -4.03
CA HIS A 83 1.00 14.21 -3.77
C HIS A 83 1.91 15.10 -2.91
N ASP A 84 2.02 16.38 -3.24
CA ASP A 84 2.95 17.30 -2.61
C ASP A 84 2.44 17.77 -1.22
N HIS A 85 1.14 18.03 -1.07
CA HIS A 85 0.57 18.72 0.10
C HIS A 85 -0.63 18.02 0.73
N GLY A 86 -1.47 17.33 -0.04
CA GLY A 86 -2.73 16.79 0.44
C GLY A 86 -2.56 15.66 1.45
N SER A 87 -3.45 15.62 2.43
CA SER A 87 -3.55 14.57 3.45
C SER A 87 -4.75 13.66 3.21
N ILE A 88 -5.89 14.24 2.80
CA ILE A 88 -7.16 13.53 2.58
C ILE A 88 -7.67 13.89 1.18
N LEU A 89 -8.00 12.88 0.38
CA LEU A 89 -8.62 13.03 -0.93
C LEU A 89 -9.99 12.36 -0.94
N ILE A 90 -11.06 13.14 -1.13
CA ILE A 90 -12.43 12.64 -1.18
C ILE A 90 -12.86 12.57 -2.65
N VAL A 91 -13.24 11.38 -3.11
CA VAL A 91 -13.50 11.14 -4.54
C VAL A 91 -14.87 10.52 -4.76
N ALA A 92 -15.50 10.83 -5.89
CA ALA A 92 -16.65 10.08 -6.40
C ALA A 92 -16.16 8.95 -7.33
N ASP A 93 -16.27 9.10 -8.64
CA ASP A 93 -15.78 8.11 -9.62
C ASP A 93 -14.35 8.36 -10.09
N LYS A 94 -13.88 9.58 -9.93
CA LYS A 94 -12.55 10.01 -10.36
C LYS A 94 -11.47 9.36 -9.48
N TYR A 95 -10.36 8.98 -10.09
CA TYR A 95 -9.21 8.35 -9.44
C TYR A 95 -9.44 6.95 -8.84
N GLN A 96 -10.61 6.35 -9.01
CA GLN A 96 -10.81 4.92 -8.68
C GLN A 96 -9.95 4.01 -9.58
N THR A 97 -9.62 4.48 -10.80
CA THR A 97 -8.68 3.83 -11.71
C THR A 97 -7.58 4.80 -12.11
N GLY A 98 -6.38 4.28 -12.42
CA GLY A 98 -5.27 5.11 -12.93
C GLY A 98 -4.59 6.05 -11.92
N PHE A 99 -4.99 6.04 -10.63
CA PHE A 99 -4.37 6.85 -9.58
C PHE A 99 -3.22 6.08 -8.94
N ASP A 100 -2.05 6.68 -8.89
CA ASP A 100 -0.83 6.11 -8.32
C ASP A 100 -0.27 7.06 -7.27
N GLU A 101 -0.43 6.69 -5.99
CA GLU A 101 0.06 7.43 -4.82
C GLU A 101 0.67 6.44 -3.82
N PRO A 102 2.01 6.32 -3.80
CA PRO A 102 2.69 5.38 -2.91
C PRO A 102 2.45 5.64 -1.42
N LEU A 103 2.19 6.91 -1.04
CA LEU A 103 1.91 7.31 0.34
C LEU A 103 0.45 7.06 0.76
N LEU A 104 -0.42 6.59 -0.14
CA LEU A 104 -1.80 6.25 0.18
C LEU A 104 -1.82 5.04 1.11
N HIS A 105 -2.12 5.28 2.39
CA HIS A 105 -2.13 4.29 3.45
C HIS A 105 -3.56 3.84 3.80
N THR A 106 -4.49 4.79 3.87
CA THR A 106 -5.85 4.54 4.34
C THR A 106 -6.86 4.75 3.21
N LEU A 107 -7.74 3.77 3.03
CA LEU A 107 -8.88 3.85 2.13
C LEU A 107 -10.17 3.72 2.92
N VAL A 108 -11.05 4.69 2.79
CA VAL A 108 -12.40 4.67 3.35
C VAL A 108 -13.39 4.49 2.21
N ILE A 109 -14.27 3.50 2.30
CA ILE A 109 -15.21 3.15 1.23
C ILE A 109 -16.64 3.38 1.75
N ASP A 110 -17.33 4.34 1.16
CA ASP A 110 -18.76 4.59 1.32
C ASP A 110 -19.46 4.53 -0.04
N LYS A 111 -19.24 3.40 -0.72
CA LYS A 111 -19.77 3.12 -2.04
C LYS A 111 -19.88 1.62 -2.26
N LYS A 112 -21.01 1.16 -2.81
CA LYS A 112 -21.10 -0.24 -3.24
C LYS A 112 -20.13 -0.49 -4.42
N LEU A 113 -19.19 -1.37 -4.17
CA LEU A 113 -18.20 -1.82 -5.16
C LEU A 113 -18.63 -3.20 -5.68
N ARG A 114 -18.38 -3.48 -6.95
CA ARG A 114 -18.70 -4.76 -7.58
C ARG A 114 -17.57 -5.21 -8.50
N ASP A 115 -17.36 -6.50 -8.56
CA ASP A 115 -16.46 -7.17 -9.49
C ASP A 115 -15.07 -6.51 -9.52
N ILE A 116 -14.52 -6.34 -10.70
CA ILE A 116 -13.19 -5.76 -10.92
C ILE A 116 -13.01 -4.35 -10.30
N LYS A 117 -14.11 -3.58 -10.15
CA LYS A 117 -14.02 -2.25 -9.53
C LYS A 117 -13.66 -2.31 -8.04
N ALA A 118 -14.12 -3.37 -7.33
CA ALA A 118 -13.73 -3.59 -5.94
C ALA A 118 -12.21 -3.80 -5.84
N VAL A 119 -11.68 -4.70 -6.66
CA VAL A 119 -10.24 -4.99 -6.71
C VAL A 119 -9.44 -3.74 -7.10
N GLN A 120 -9.83 -3.06 -8.18
CA GLN A 120 -9.13 -1.86 -8.65
C GLN A 120 -9.13 -0.72 -7.64
N THR A 121 -10.19 -0.56 -6.86
CA THR A 121 -10.29 0.48 -5.83
C THR A 121 -9.44 0.12 -4.61
N ILE A 122 -9.58 -1.09 -4.10
CA ILE A 122 -8.87 -1.52 -2.88
C ILE A 122 -7.35 -1.63 -3.13
N CYS A 123 -6.93 -2.11 -4.30
CA CYS A 123 -5.51 -2.19 -4.64
C CYS A 123 -4.80 -0.83 -4.74
N ARG A 124 -5.50 0.31 -4.62
CA ARG A 124 -4.86 1.64 -4.58
C ARG A 124 -3.96 1.82 -3.37
N VAL A 125 -4.32 1.25 -2.23
CA VAL A 125 -3.48 1.32 -1.02
C VAL A 125 -2.29 0.37 -1.07
N ASN A 126 -2.27 -0.62 -1.97
CA ASN A 126 -1.21 -1.63 -2.04
C ASN A 126 0.04 -1.17 -2.83
N ARG A 127 0.25 0.15 -2.96
CA ARG A 127 1.46 0.69 -3.56
C ARG A 127 2.63 0.59 -2.61
N ILE A 128 3.78 0.16 -3.13
CA ILE A 128 4.99 -0.04 -2.33
C ILE A 128 5.62 1.31 -2.01
N HIS A 129 5.92 1.53 -0.72
CA HIS A 129 6.76 2.62 -0.26
C HIS A 129 7.71 2.07 0.82
N PRO A 130 8.99 2.51 0.90
CA PRO A 130 9.97 1.96 1.86
C PRO A 130 9.55 2.04 3.32
N ASP A 131 8.80 3.08 3.69
CA ASP A 131 8.34 3.31 5.07
C ASP A 131 6.90 2.82 5.32
N LYS A 132 6.30 2.09 4.39
CA LYS A 132 4.92 1.61 4.48
C LYS A 132 4.91 0.13 4.84
N GLU A 133 4.54 -0.15 6.07
CA GLU A 133 4.52 -1.51 6.64
C GLU A 133 3.15 -2.16 6.52
N ASP A 134 2.09 -1.33 6.58
CA ASP A 134 0.69 -1.77 6.56
C ASP A 134 -0.20 -0.83 5.75
N THR A 135 -1.45 -1.22 5.60
CA THR A 135 -2.52 -0.41 5.00
C THR A 135 -3.82 -0.62 5.75
N LEU A 136 -4.67 0.38 5.76
CA LEU A 136 -5.98 0.33 6.38
C LEU A 136 -7.08 0.53 5.34
N VAL A 137 -8.01 -0.43 5.27
CA VAL A 137 -9.26 -0.27 4.51
C VAL A 137 -10.42 -0.30 5.48
N LEU A 138 -11.23 0.76 5.45
CA LEU A 138 -12.48 0.87 6.20
C LEU A 138 -13.63 0.87 5.19
N ASP A 139 -14.44 -0.17 5.20
CA ASP A 139 -15.59 -0.31 4.30
C ASP A 139 -16.89 -0.25 5.12
N PHE A 140 -17.80 0.66 4.73
CA PHE A 140 -19.07 0.87 5.43
C PHE A 140 -20.28 0.29 4.68
N VAL A 141 -20.08 -0.21 3.46
CA VAL A 141 -21.19 -0.52 2.55
C VAL A 141 -21.15 -1.93 1.99
N ASN A 142 -19.94 -2.51 1.83
CA ASN A 142 -19.81 -3.80 1.16
C ASN A 142 -19.67 -4.93 2.18
N ASP A 143 -20.27 -6.06 1.87
CA ASP A 143 -20.09 -7.27 2.65
C ASP A 143 -18.72 -7.89 2.37
N PRO A 144 -18.00 -8.40 3.39
CA PRO A 144 -16.69 -9.00 3.20
C PRO A 144 -16.68 -10.14 2.19
N GLU A 145 -17.77 -10.91 2.12
CA GLU A 145 -17.96 -12.02 1.18
C GLU A 145 -18.01 -11.54 -0.27
N ASP A 146 -18.74 -10.43 -0.56
CA ASP A 146 -18.82 -9.83 -1.89
C ASP A 146 -17.44 -9.36 -2.36
N ILE A 147 -16.68 -8.77 -1.45
CA ILE A 147 -15.31 -8.31 -1.75
C ILE A 147 -14.39 -9.49 -2.00
N GLN A 148 -14.47 -10.52 -1.16
CA GLN A 148 -13.68 -11.74 -1.33
C GLN A 148 -13.98 -12.44 -2.66
N GLU A 149 -15.26 -12.55 -3.03
CA GLU A 149 -15.67 -13.13 -4.32
C GLU A 149 -15.14 -12.34 -5.51
N ALA A 150 -15.22 -10.99 -5.45
CA ALA A 150 -14.67 -10.11 -6.48
C ALA A 150 -13.17 -10.31 -6.66
N PHE A 151 -12.43 -10.44 -5.55
CA PHE A 151 -11.01 -10.73 -5.59
C PHE A 151 -10.71 -12.12 -6.15
N GLN A 152 -11.43 -13.15 -5.72
CA GLN A 152 -11.25 -14.51 -6.23
C GLN A 152 -11.51 -14.58 -7.73
N LYS A 153 -12.59 -13.98 -8.20
CA LYS A 153 -12.95 -13.94 -9.63
C LYS A 153 -11.87 -13.25 -10.45
N TYR A 154 -11.43 -12.07 -10.03
CA TYR A 154 -10.34 -11.35 -10.70
C TYR A 154 -9.05 -12.15 -10.76
N TYR A 155 -8.67 -12.78 -9.65
CA TYR A 155 -7.47 -13.57 -9.58
C TYR A 155 -7.57 -14.86 -10.41
N ASN A 156 -8.74 -15.49 -10.47
CA ASN A 156 -8.96 -16.64 -11.32
C ASN A 156 -8.87 -16.25 -12.80
N GLU A 157 -9.44 -15.11 -13.20
CA GLU A 157 -9.32 -14.59 -14.57
C GLU A 157 -7.87 -14.25 -14.93
N VAL A 158 -7.14 -13.61 -14.03
CA VAL A 158 -5.70 -13.32 -14.21
C VAL A 158 -4.87 -14.59 -14.23
N ALA A 159 -5.20 -15.57 -13.37
CA ALA A 159 -4.54 -16.87 -13.33
C ALA A 159 -4.77 -17.71 -14.60
N LEU A 160 -5.92 -17.55 -15.23
CA LEU A 160 -6.23 -18.22 -16.50
C LEU A 160 -5.59 -17.52 -17.70
N THR A 161 -5.33 -16.21 -17.60
CA THR A 161 -4.76 -15.40 -18.71
C THR A 161 -3.22 -15.32 -18.62
N GLU A 162 -2.68 -15.17 -17.44
CA GLU A 162 -1.28 -15.38 -17.11
C GLU A 162 -1.27 -16.67 -16.29
N GLN A 163 -0.76 -17.78 -16.83
CA GLN A 163 -0.43 -18.92 -16.00
C GLN A 163 0.32 -18.36 -14.79
N ILE A 164 -0.34 -18.32 -13.62
CA ILE A 164 0.35 -18.00 -12.36
C ILE A 164 1.33 -19.15 -12.20
N ASN A 165 2.49 -18.90 -12.73
CA ASN A 165 3.55 -19.85 -12.69
C ASN A 165 4.05 -19.79 -11.23
N THR A 166 3.53 -20.71 -10.40
CA THR A 166 4.11 -20.97 -9.07
C THR A 166 5.61 -21.21 -9.20
N ASP A 167 6.08 -21.66 -10.36
CA ASP A 167 7.49 -21.79 -10.70
C ASP A 167 8.24 -20.46 -10.64
N LEU A 168 7.56 -19.32 -10.79
CA LEU A 168 8.21 -18.00 -10.74
C LEU A 168 8.77 -17.69 -9.35
N ILE A 169 8.07 -18.11 -8.28
CA ILE A 169 8.59 -17.91 -6.93
C ILE A 169 9.77 -18.83 -6.66
N TYR A 170 9.70 -20.11 -7.08
CA TYR A 170 10.81 -21.04 -6.95
C TYR A 170 12.00 -20.65 -7.82
N LYS A 171 11.75 -20.11 -9.02
CA LYS A 171 12.80 -19.54 -9.86
C LYS A 171 13.47 -18.35 -9.19
N THR A 172 12.68 -17.43 -8.61
CA THR A 172 13.22 -16.26 -7.89
C THR A 172 14.00 -16.71 -6.65
N GLN A 173 13.54 -17.75 -5.95
CA GLN A 173 14.23 -18.38 -4.83
C GLN A 173 15.60 -18.94 -5.26
N ALA A 174 15.64 -19.72 -6.33
CA ALA A 174 16.88 -20.27 -6.87
C ALA A 174 17.88 -19.15 -7.25
N GLU A 175 17.39 -18.11 -7.92
CA GLU A 175 18.19 -16.95 -8.28
C GLU A 175 18.70 -16.16 -7.05
N LEU A 176 17.98 -16.17 -5.92
CA LEU A 176 18.44 -15.59 -4.65
C LEU A 176 19.53 -16.45 -4.02
N HIS A 177 19.40 -17.78 -4.05
CA HIS A 177 20.40 -18.69 -3.55
C HIS A 177 21.72 -18.58 -4.35
N ASP A 178 21.67 -18.32 -5.66
CA ASP A 178 22.85 -18.14 -6.52
C ASP A 178 23.75 -16.97 -6.08
N PHE A 179 23.20 -15.98 -5.34
CA PHE A 179 24.03 -14.90 -4.77
C PHE A 179 24.90 -15.36 -3.60
N GLY A 180 24.59 -16.50 -2.95
CA GLY A 180 25.34 -17.01 -1.81
C GLY A 180 25.38 -16.10 -0.58
N ILE A 181 24.38 -15.21 -0.39
CA ILE A 181 24.35 -14.21 0.68
C ILE A 181 23.84 -14.79 1.99
N TYR A 182 23.01 -15.82 1.92
CA TYR A 182 22.43 -16.49 3.10
C TYR A 182 22.37 -18.00 2.89
N THR A 183 22.20 -18.71 3.97
CA THR A 183 22.16 -20.17 4.01
C THR A 183 20.84 -20.67 4.58
N LEU A 184 20.56 -21.96 4.43
CA LEU A 184 19.42 -22.61 5.09
C LEU A 184 19.49 -22.47 6.62
N GLU A 185 20.70 -22.49 7.19
CA GLU A 185 20.89 -22.33 8.63
C GLU A 185 20.48 -20.92 9.11
N ASP A 186 20.74 -19.88 8.29
CA ASP A 186 20.30 -18.52 8.59
C ASP A 186 18.77 -18.40 8.57
N ILE A 187 18.12 -19.07 7.60
CA ILE A 187 16.66 -19.15 7.50
C ILE A 187 16.07 -19.83 8.73
N GLU A 188 16.59 -20.99 9.12
CA GLU A 188 16.11 -21.75 10.28
C GLU A 188 16.29 -20.96 11.57
N ARG A 189 17.40 -20.24 11.72
CA ARG A 189 17.66 -19.39 12.89
C ARG A 189 16.64 -18.25 13.01
N ALA A 190 16.30 -17.61 11.91
CA ALA A 190 15.28 -16.56 11.87
C ALA A 190 13.87 -17.12 12.13
N ALA A 191 13.56 -18.26 11.53
CA ALA A 191 12.28 -18.96 11.74
C ALA A 191 12.09 -19.37 13.20
N ALA A 192 13.12 -19.89 13.86
CA ALA A 192 13.08 -20.25 15.27
C ALA A 192 12.80 -19.03 16.18
N ILE A 193 13.23 -17.84 15.80
CA ILE A 193 12.96 -16.58 16.51
C ILE A 193 11.52 -16.13 16.27
N GLU A 194 11.03 -16.16 15.05
CA GLU A 194 9.68 -15.69 14.68
C GLU A 194 8.58 -16.59 15.24
N PHE A 195 8.75 -17.92 15.08
CA PHE A 195 7.74 -18.91 15.46
C PHE A 195 7.93 -19.47 16.89
N GLY A 196 9.02 -19.07 17.56
CA GLY A 196 9.29 -19.48 18.94
C GLY A 196 8.43 -18.73 19.96
N ASN A 197 8.32 -19.29 21.18
CA ASN A 197 7.59 -18.70 22.29
C ASN A 197 8.34 -17.52 22.97
N LEU A 198 8.84 -16.58 22.18
CA LEU A 198 9.56 -15.42 22.71
C LEU A 198 8.61 -14.23 22.97
N PRO A 199 8.83 -13.46 24.04
CA PRO A 199 8.11 -12.19 24.23
C PRO A 199 8.35 -11.26 23.04
N LYS A 200 7.29 -10.64 22.51
CA LYS A 200 7.33 -9.78 21.32
C LYS A 200 8.40 -8.67 21.40
N ASN A 201 8.66 -8.16 22.59
CA ASN A 201 9.65 -7.09 22.82
C ASN A 201 11.11 -7.54 22.53
N ASN A 202 11.38 -8.84 22.46
CA ASN A 202 12.72 -9.39 22.26
C ASN A 202 12.94 -9.92 20.82
N ILE A 203 11.90 -10.01 20.02
CA ILE A 203 11.98 -10.60 18.66
C ILE A 203 12.84 -9.71 17.76
N GLN A 204 12.59 -8.41 17.72
CA GLN A 204 13.29 -7.48 16.82
C GLN A 204 14.80 -7.47 17.01
N GLY A 205 15.27 -7.37 18.26
CA GLY A 205 16.71 -7.36 18.58
C GLY A 205 17.39 -8.68 18.22
N LYS A 206 16.75 -9.82 18.51
CA LYS A 206 17.28 -11.15 18.17
C LYS A 206 17.28 -11.38 16.68
N MET A 207 16.24 -10.93 15.96
CA MET A 207 16.15 -11.03 14.52
C MET A 207 17.27 -10.27 13.82
N VAL A 208 17.55 -9.03 14.23
CA VAL A 208 18.70 -8.25 13.70
C VAL A 208 20.02 -9.00 13.86
N LEU A 209 20.24 -9.63 15.03
CA LEU A 209 21.44 -10.44 15.27
C LEU A 209 21.50 -11.68 14.39
N ALA A 210 20.36 -12.37 14.20
CA ALA A 210 20.28 -13.55 13.35
C ALA A 210 20.54 -13.24 11.87
N LEU A 211 20.15 -12.06 11.40
CA LEU A 211 20.32 -11.61 10.02
C LEU A 211 21.69 -10.99 9.74
N LYS A 212 22.47 -10.68 10.79
CA LYS A 212 23.78 -10.04 10.65
C LYS A 212 24.75 -10.75 9.69
N PRO A 213 24.89 -12.09 9.68
CA PRO A 213 25.74 -12.77 8.71
C PRO A 213 25.35 -12.47 7.26
N ALA A 214 24.07 -12.53 6.94
CA ALA A 214 23.59 -12.23 5.59
C ALA A 214 23.81 -10.76 5.19
N VAL A 215 23.64 -9.83 6.14
CA VAL A 215 23.93 -8.40 5.89
C VAL A 215 25.42 -8.20 5.58
N LEU A 216 26.32 -8.84 6.34
CA LEU A 216 27.76 -8.75 6.10
C LEU A 216 28.15 -9.33 4.73
N GLN A 217 27.56 -10.47 4.32
CA GLN A 217 27.80 -11.06 3.00
C GLN A 217 27.30 -10.14 1.88
N TYR A 218 26.13 -9.53 2.07
CA TYR A 218 25.59 -8.53 1.15
C TYR A 218 26.49 -7.31 1.02
N GLU A 219 27.01 -6.77 2.13
CA GLU A 219 27.91 -5.62 2.14
C GLU A 219 29.29 -5.93 1.55
N ALA A 220 29.71 -7.20 1.60
CA ALA A 220 30.95 -7.69 1.01
C ALA A 220 30.87 -7.85 -0.52
N LEU A 221 29.69 -7.72 -1.13
CA LEU A 221 29.60 -7.69 -2.60
C LEU A 221 30.27 -6.42 -3.13
N ASP A 222 31.32 -6.58 -3.90
CA ASP A 222 32.11 -5.47 -4.49
C ASP A 222 31.37 -4.74 -5.63
N ASP A 223 30.31 -5.34 -6.18
CA ASP A 223 29.56 -4.82 -7.32
C ASP A 223 28.23 -4.24 -6.88
N GLU A 224 28.08 -2.91 -6.98
CA GLU A 224 26.85 -2.18 -6.67
C GLU A 224 25.65 -2.66 -7.50
N ASN A 225 25.89 -3.11 -8.74
CA ASN A 225 24.82 -3.65 -9.58
C ASN A 225 24.34 -5.00 -9.03
N LYS A 226 25.25 -5.88 -8.55
CA LYS A 226 24.87 -7.12 -7.86
C LYS A 226 24.09 -6.84 -6.57
N GLN A 227 24.51 -5.86 -5.76
CA GLN A 227 23.79 -5.43 -4.58
C GLN A 227 22.37 -4.92 -4.94
N TYR A 228 22.26 -4.12 -6.00
CA TYR A 228 20.95 -3.64 -6.49
C TYR A 228 20.06 -4.79 -6.96
N GLN A 229 20.61 -5.73 -7.75
CA GLN A 229 19.87 -6.88 -8.25
C GLN A 229 19.40 -7.78 -7.11
N PHE A 230 20.24 -8.05 -6.12
CA PHE A 230 19.86 -8.82 -4.93
C PHE A 230 18.69 -8.17 -4.19
N ARG A 231 18.81 -6.89 -3.83
CA ARG A 231 17.70 -6.15 -3.17
C ARG A 231 16.40 -6.21 -3.98
N ARG A 232 16.50 -6.04 -5.29
CA ARG A 232 15.35 -6.12 -6.19
C ARG A 232 14.70 -7.49 -6.16
N LYS A 233 15.50 -8.56 -6.17
CA LYS A 233 14.99 -9.94 -6.13
C LYS A 233 14.38 -10.28 -4.78
N VAL A 234 14.98 -9.86 -3.66
CA VAL A 234 14.39 -10.01 -2.32
C VAL A 234 13.00 -9.37 -2.26
N ARG A 235 12.86 -8.14 -2.72
CA ARG A 235 11.56 -7.44 -2.77
C ARG A 235 10.57 -8.15 -3.69
N SER A 236 11.04 -8.62 -4.83
CA SER A 236 10.21 -9.37 -5.79
C SER A 236 9.71 -10.67 -5.19
N PHE A 237 10.57 -11.44 -4.54
CA PHE A 237 10.21 -12.67 -3.83
C PHE A 237 9.16 -12.41 -2.74
N CYS A 238 9.40 -11.45 -1.86
CA CYS A 238 8.45 -11.10 -0.79
C CYS A 238 7.09 -10.67 -1.36
N LYS A 239 7.09 -9.89 -2.45
CA LYS A 239 5.87 -9.47 -3.13
C LYS A 239 5.11 -10.67 -3.73
N TRP A 240 5.82 -11.55 -4.46
CA TRP A 240 5.23 -12.75 -5.07
C TRP A 240 4.70 -13.71 -4.01
N TYR A 241 5.47 -13.95 -2.94
CA TYR A 241 5.02 -14.80 -1.86
C TYR A 241 3.74 -14.27 -1.20
N SER A 242 3.73 -12.99 -0.82
CA SER A 242 2.54 -12.36 -0.23
C SER A 242 1.34 -12.40 -1.17
N TYR A 243 1.57 -12.26 -2.47
CA TYR A 243 0.52 -12.33 -3.48
C TYR A 243 -0.02 -13.75 -3.65
N ILE A 244 0.85 -14.73 -3.83
CA ILE A 244 0.46 -16.13 -4.09
C ILE A 244 -0.25 -16.73 -2.88
N THR A 245 0.20 -16.45 -1.65
CA THR A 245 -0.43 -16.98 -0.43
C THR A 245 -1.82 -16.40 -0.14
N GLN A 246 -2.17 -15.27 -0.75
CA GLN A 246 -3.54 -14.73 -0.69
C GLN A 246 -4.49 -15.42 -1.67
N ILE A 247 -3.97 -16.02 -2.74
CA ILE A 247 -4.75 -16.58 -3.85
C ILE A 247 -4.79 -18.10 -3.81
N ALA A 248 -3.66 -18.72 -3.51
CA ALA A 248 -3.49 -20.15 -3.51
C ALA A 248 -3.12 -20.65 -2.10
N ARG A 249 -3.67 -21.80 -1.72
CA ARG A 249 -3.23 -22.51 -0.51
C ARG A 249 -1.84 -23.08 -0.78
N MET A 250 -0.80 -22.31 -0.51
CA MET A 250 0.57 -22.80 -0.50
C MET A 250 0.91 -23.35 0.88
N PHE A 251 1.19 -24.66 0.95
CA PHE A 251 1.60 -25.35 2.19
C PHE A 251 3.10 -25.68 2.18
N ASP A 252 3.91 -24.80 1.59
CA ASP A 252 5.37 -24.97 1.60
C ASP A 252 5.95 -24.25 2.83
N VAL A 253 6.25 -25.04 3.86
CA VAL A 253 6.76 -24.55 5.15
C VAL A 253 8.15 -23.92 4.97
N GLU A 254 9.00 -24.53 4.15
CA GLU A 254 10.37 -24.04 3.94
C GLU A 254 10.37 -22.71 3.20
N LEU A 255 9.54 -22.59 2.17
CA LEU A 255 9.34 -21.33 1.47
C LEU A 255 8.77 -20.24 2.39
N HIS A 256 7.89 -20.60 3.33
CA HIS A 256 7.36 -19.67 4.33
C HIS A 256 8.44 -19.16 5.30
N LYS A 257 9.30 -20.05 5.77
CA LYS A 257 10.44 -19.68 6.62
C LYS A 257 11.37 -18.70 5.90
N GLU A 258 11.68 -19.00 4.63
CA GLU A 258 12.51 -18.13 3.81
C GLU A 258 11.86 -16.78 3.52
N TYR A 259 10.54 -16.74 3.29
CA TYR A 259 9.81 -15.49 3.19
C TYR A 259 9.95 -14.64 4.45
N VAL A 260 9.79 -15.23 5.62
CA VAL A 260 9.97 -14.53 6.91
C VAL A 260 11.38 -13.96 7.02
N PHE A 261 12.40 -14.78 6.75
CA PHE A 261 13.80 -14.35 6.74
C PHE A 261 14.04 -13.17 5.78
N LEU A 262 13.64 -13.30 4.52
CA LEU A 262 13.82 -12.29 3.48
C LEU A 262 13.02 -11.01 3.74
N LYS A 263 11.84 -11.13 4.34
CA LYS A 263 11.03 -9.98 4.76
C LYS A 263 11.79 -9.12 5.76
N TYR A 264 12.33 -9.71 6.83
CA TYR A 264 13.13 -8.97 7.80
C TYR A 264 14.46 -8.47 7.22
N LEU A 265 15.13 -9.29 6.41
CA LEU A 265 16.36 -8.89 5.73
C LEU A 265 16.14 -7.67 4.84
N SER A 266 15.02 -7.59 4.12
CA SER A 266 14.71 -6.48 3.22
C SER A 266 14.74 -5.10 3.90
N HIS A 267 14.43 -5.03 5.19
CA HIS A 267 14.47 -3.80 5.98
C HIS A 267 15.89 -3.37 6.39
N LEU A 268 16.83 -4.32 6.39
CA LEU A 268 18.23 -4.07 6.75
C LEU A 268 19.10 -3.76 5.53
N LEU A 269 18.68 -4.15 4.32
CA LEU A 269 19.41 -3.93 3.09
C LEU A 269 19.28 -2.48 2.62
N THR A 270 20.24 -1.64 2.95
CA THR A 270 20.29 -0.25 2.50
C THR A 270 21.18 -0.10 1.27
N ALA A 271 20.87 0.89 0.40
CA ALA A 271 21.83 1.32 -0.60
C ALA A 271 23.00 2.01 0.09
N LYS A 272 24.26 1.71 -0.30
CA LYS A 272 25.39 2.56 0.12
C LYS A 272 25.04 4.00 -0.27
N LYS A 273 25.01 4.91 0.72
CA LYS A 273 24.95 6.34 0.43
C LYS A 273 26.29 6.71 -0.22
N ILE A 274 26.23 7.17 -1.47
CA ILE A 274 27.33 7.86 -2.15
C ILE A 274 27.55 9.21 -1.47
#